data_4583f39a1e2c541d44fd4053b2b0dcf1
#
_entry.id   4583f39a1e2c541d44fd4053b2b0dcf1
#
_cell.length_a   1.000
_cell.length_b   1.000
_cell.length_c   1.000
_cell.angle_alpha   90.00
_cell.angle_beta   90.00
_cell.angle_gamma   90.00
#
_symmetry.space_group_name_H-M   'P 1'
#
loop_
_entity.id
_entity.type
_entity.pdbx_description
1 polymer ?
#
loop_
_entity_poly.entity_id
_entity_poly.type
_entity_poly.pdbx_seq_one_letter_code
_entity_poly.pdbx_strand_id
1 'polypeptide(L)'
;MPLAWLSLGALVVAMIVSCTTTMNVGVLALALAWIVGVYLGGMSLGDVLNGFPVQLFLTLTGVTLLFTQAQLNGTLDRVAHAAVRVCRGNAGLIPVMFFVLGCVIASLGPGNVATAAMLAPMAMAVAARASIPPFLMAIMVGNGAQSGALSPVAPTGIIVTGLMDKIGLGGYELRTYAANLVAHAIIAFGGYLLLGGARLFRHSYGGGESADQPCCRPL
;
A
#
# COMPACT_ATOMS: atom_id res chain seq x y z
N MET A 1 -5.28 -37.38 -8.21
CA MET A 1 -4.77 -36.45 -7.17
C MET A 1 -5.84 -35.41 -6.93
N PRO A 2 -6.12 -34.98 -5.70
CA PRO A 2 -7.12 -33.94 -5.50
C PRO A 2 -6.69 -32.66 -6.19
N LEU A 3 -7.59 -32.02 -6.90
CA LEU A 3 -7.39 -30.78 -7.68
C LEU A 3 -6.72 -29.68 -6.83
N ALA A 4 -6.96 -29.70 -5.53
CA ALA A 4 -6.36 -28.78 -4.56
C ALA A 4 -4.80 -28.85 -4.53
N TRP A 5 -4.20 -30.04 -4.65
CA TRP A 5 -2.74 -30.16 -4.68
C TRP A 5 -2.14 -29.71 -6.00
N LEU A 6 -2.86 -29.88 -7.10
CA LEU A 6 -2.44 -29.37 -8.41
C LEU A 6 -2.49 -27.85 -8.45
N SER A 7 -3.54 -27.25 -7.91
CA SER A 7 -3.67 -25.79 -7.83
C SER A 7 -2.62 -25.17 -6.87
N LEU A 8 -2.30 -25.85 -5.76
CA LEU A 8 -1.22 -25.45 -4.88
C LEU A 8 0.14 -25.51 -5.59
N GLY A 9 0.40 -26.58 -6.32
CA GLY A 9 1.61 -26.71 -7.16
C GLY A 9 1.73 -25.61 -8.18
N ALA A 10 0.65 -25.28 -8.89
CA ALA A 10 0.60 -24.19 -9.85
C ALA A 10 0.89 -22.81 -9.19
N LEU A 11 0.36 -22.59 -7.98
CA LEU A 11 0.65 -21.37 -7.21
C LEU A 11 2.14 -21.28 -6.85
N VAL A 12 2.74 -22.37 -6.38
CA VAL A 12 4.17 -22.42 -6.05
C VAL A 12 5.04 -22.15 -7.29
N VAL A 13 4.70 -22.76 -8.43
CA VAL A 13 5.37 -22.50 -9.71
C VAL A 13 5.26 -21.03 -10.09
N ALA A 14 4.09 -20.43 -10.00
CA ALA A 14 3.89 -19.01 -10.29
C ALA A 14 4.76 -18.11 -9.37
N MET A 15 4.86 -18.44 -8.08
CA MET A 15 5.73 -17.71 -7.15
C MET A 15 7.22 -17.85 -7.48
N ILE A 16 7.69 -19.06 -7.81
CA ILE A 16 9.09 -19.29 -8.19
C ILE A 16 9.43 -18.52 -9.46
N VAL A 17 8.57 -18.59 -10.48
CA VAL A 17 8.76 -17.85 -11.73
C VAL A 17 8.75 -16.34 -11.49
N SER A 18 7.90 -15.85 -10.58
CA SER A 18 7.88 -14.44 -10.18
C SER A 18 9.20 -13.97 -9.59
N CYS A 19 9.84 -14.82 -8.79
CA CYS A 19 11.11 -14.47 -8.15
C CYS A 19 12.33 -14.60 -9.07
N THR A 20 12.23 -15.40 -10.13
CA THR A 20 13.37 -15.74 -11.01
C THR A 20 13.34 -15.06 -12.37
N THR A 21 12.17 -14.55 -12.78
CA THR A 21 11.99 -13.94 -14.12
C THR A 21 11.28 -12.59 -14.02
N THR A 22 11.38 -11.82 -15.10
CA THR A 22 10.64 -10.55 -15.26
C THR A 22 9.26 -10.73 -15.89
N MET A 23 8.77 -11.97 -16.01
CA MET A 23 7.45 -12.26 -16.59
C MET A 23 6.32 -11.73 -15.74
N ASN A 24 5.23 -11.32 -16.39
CA ASN A 24 4.03 -10.91 -15.70
C ASN A 24 3.33 -12.12 -15.07
N VAL A 25 3.44 -12.21 -13.74
CA VAL A 25 2.88 -13.31 -12.94
C VAL A 25 1.36 -13.44 -13.08
N GLY A 26 0.65 -12.33 -13.29
CA GLY A 26 -0.81 -12.35 -13.48
C GLY A 26 -1.21 -13.13 -14.73
N VAL A 27 -0.52 -12.93 -15.85
CA VAL A 27 -0.76 -13.67 -17.10
C VAL A 27 -0.40 -15.15 -16.92
N LEU A 28 0.72 -15.44 -16.26
CA LEU A 28 1.12 -16.82 -15.96
C LEU A 28 0.08 -17.51 -15.06
N ALA A 29 -0.40 -16.85 -14.02
CA ALA A 29 -1.40 -17.41 -13.11
C ALA A 29 -2.72 -17.71 -13.82
N LEU A 30 -3.17 -16.85 -14.75
CA LEU A 30 -4.36 -17.11 -15.58
C LEU A 30 -4.16 -18.31 -16.48
N ALA A 31 -2.99 -18.43 -17.13
CA ALA A 31 -2.66 -19.58 -17.96
C ALA A 31 -2.62 -20.89 -17.16
N LEU A 32 -2.00 -20.87 -15.97
CA LEU A 32 -1.95 -22.02 -15.08
C LEU A 32 -3.33 -22.40 -14.55
N ALA A 33 -4.17 -21.43 -14.21
CA ALA A 33 -5.54 -21.68 -13.77
C ALA A 33 -6.36 -22.36 -14.86
N TRP A 34 -6.19 -21.93 -16.12
CA TRP A 34 -6.85 -22.56 -17.26
C TRP A 34 -6.34 -24.00 -17.49
N ILE A 35 -5.03 -24.22 -17.51
CA ILE A 35 -4.42 -25.55 -17.70
C ILE A 35 -4.88 -26.50 -16.58
N VAL A 36 -4.76 -26.08 -15.32
CA VAL A 36 -5.15 -26.92 -14.17
C VAL A 36 -6.65 -27.18 -14.16
N GLY A 37 -7.48 -26.17 -14.42
CA GLY A 37 -8.93 -26.31 -14.40
C GLY A 37 -9.44 -27.22 -15.53
N VAL A 38 -9.07 -26.92 -16.78
CA VAL A 38 -9.63 -27.62 -17.94
C VAL A 38 -8.96 -28.97 -18.17
N TYR A 39 -7.61 -29.03 -18.26
CA TYR A 39 -6.92 -30.25 -18.64
C TYR A 39 -6.69 -31.23 -17.50
N LEU A 40 -6.40 -30.75 -16.30
CA LEU A 40 -6.14 -31.61 -15.16
C LEU A 40 -7.37 -31.81 -14.27
N GLY A 41 -8.25 -30.82 -14.20
CA GLY A 41 -9.48 -30.85 -13.40
C GLY A 41 -10.72 -31.30 -14.15
N GLY A 42 -10.67 -31.38 -15.50
CA GLY A 42 -11.82 -31.75 -16.35
C GLY A 42 -12.99 -30.76 -16.24
N MET A 43 -12.74 -29.54 -15.79
CA MET A 43 -13.75 -28.49 -15.67
C MET A 43 -14.11 -27.94 -17.04
N SER A 44 -15.36 -27.51 -17.24
CA SER A 44 -15.70 -26.74 -18.42
C SER A 44 -15.03 -25.38 -18.40
N LEU A 45 -14.75 -24.79 -19.59
CA LEU A 45 -14.22 -23.43 -19.67
C LEU A 45 -15.12 -22.43 -18.94
N GLY A 46 -16.44 -22.63 -19.01
CA GLY A 46 -17.42 -21.80 -18.30
C GLY A 46 -17.24 -21.84 -16.78
N ASP A 47 -16.97 -23.01 -16.21
CA ASP A 47 -16.75 -23.15 -14.76
C ASP A 47 -15.46 -22.46 -14.30
N VAL A 48 -14.39 -22.56 -15.10
CA VAL A 48 -13.12 -21.86 -14.83
C VAL A 48 -13.30 -20.34 -14.88
N LEU A 49 -14.02 -19.83 -15.88
CA LEU A 49 -14.31 -18.40 -16.01
C LEU A 49 -15.24 -17.90 -14.91
N ASN A 50 -16.22 -18.66 -14.49
CA ASN A 50 -17.12 -18.32 -13.36
C ASN A 50 -16.38 -18.30 -12.02
N GLY A 51 -15.28 -19.03 -11.90
CA GLY A 51 -14.38 -18.96 -10.75
C GLY A 51 -13.56 -17.68 -10.66
N PHE A 52 -13.44 -16.95 -11.77
CA PHE A 52 -12.69 -15.69 -11.79
C PHE A 52 -13.52 -14.54 -11.16
N PRO A 53 -13.01 -13.83 -10.16
CA PRO A 53 -13.75 -12.76 -9.48
C PRO A 53 -13.80 -11.49 -10.31
N VAL A 54 -14.57 -11.48 -11.40
CA VAL A 54 -14.65 -10.37 -12.38
C VAL A 54 -14.96 -9.03 -11.72
N GLN A 55 -15.88 -9.01 -10.75
CA GLN A 55 -16.25 -7.78 -10.05
C GLN A 55 -15.07 -7.19 -9.26
N LEU A 56 -14.32 -8.02 -8.53
CA LEU A 56 -13.13 -7.59 -7.83
C LEU A 56 -12.07 -7.08 -8.80
N PHE A 57 -11.83 -7.82 -9.89
CA PHE A 57 -10.86 -7.42 -10.92
C PHE A 57 -11.18 -6.04 -11.52
N LEU A 58 -12.44 -5.81 -11.91
CA LEU A 58 -12.87 -4.53 -12.50
C LEU A 58 -12.76 -3.40 -11.49
N THR A 59 -13.17 -3.61 -10.24
CA THR A 59 -13.06 -2.61 -9.18
C THR A 59 -11.60 -2.26 -8.91
N LEU A 60 -10.74 -3.26 -8.73
CA LEU A 60 -9.31 -3.04 -8.50
C LEU A 60 -8.63 -2.33 -9.66
N THR A 61 -8.95 -2.71 -10.89
CA THR A 61 -8.42 -2.08 -12.09
C THR A 61 -8.86 -0.61 -12.18
N GLY A 62 -10.14 -0.32 -11.97
CA GLY A 62 -10.67 1.04 -11.98
C GLY A 62 -10.04 1.93 -10.93
N VAL A 63 -9.95 1.45 -9.69
CA VAL A 63 -9.30 2.17 -8.58
C VAL A 63 -7.83 2.42 -8.88
N THR A 64 -7.09 1.41 -9.35
CA THR A 64 -5.67 1.53 -9.68
C THR A 64 -5.43 2.56 -10.79
N LEU A 65 -6.23 2.53 -11.86
CA LEU A 65 -6.13 3.49 -12.96
C LEU A 65 -6.39 4.93 -12.49
N LEU A 66 -7.44 5.14 -11.69
CA LEU A 66 -7.78 6.45 -11.15
C LEU A 66 -6.64 7.04 -10.32
N PHE A 67 -6.08 6.26 -9.39
CA PHE A 67 -4.99 6.74 -8.53
C PHE A 67 -3.65 6.86 -9.26
N THR A 68 -3.39 6.01 -10.27
CA THR A 68 -2.23 6.18 -11.15
C THR A 68 -2.30 7.52 -11.89
N GLN A 69 -3.48 7.90 -12.39
CA GLN A 69 -3.66 9.22 -13.00
C GLN A 69 -3.47 10.36 -12.00
N ALA A 70 -4.00 10.23 -10.78
CA ALA A 70 -3.80 11.23 -9.73
C ALA A 70 -2.31 11.39 -9.35
N GLN A 71 -1.55 10.30 -9.39
CA GLN A 71 -0.10 10.30 -9.15
C GLN A 71 0.65 10.97 -10.31
N LEU A 72 0.36 10.58 -11.55
CA LEU A 72 0.99 11.17 -12.76
C LEU A 72 0.71 12.66 -12.88
N ASN A 73 -0.47 13.12 -12.47
CA ASN A 73 -0.84 14.53 -12.46
C ASN A 73 -0.20 15.32 -11.29
N GLY A 74 0.58 14.67 -10.43
CA GLY A 74 1.23 15.30 -9.27
C GLY A 74 0.25 15.76 -8.18
N THR A 75 -1.01 15.32 -8.23
CA THR A 75 -2.02 15.70 -7.22
C THR A 75 -1.65 15.18 -5.84
N LEU A 76 -1.22 13.94 -5.77
CA LEU A 76 -0.81 13.31 -4.51
C LEU A 76 0.46 13.95 -3.95
N ASP A 77 1.42 14.33 -4.80
CA ASP A 77 2.62 15.06 -4.38
C ASP A 77 2.30 16.44 -3.78
N ARG A 78 1.35 17.16 -4.38
CA ARG A 78 0.87 18.45 -3.85
C ARG A 78 0.25 18.29 -2.46
N VAL A 79 -0.55 17.25 -2.26
CA VAL A 79 -1.15 16.93 -0.95
C VAL A 79 -0.05 16.64 0.07
N ALA A 80 0.96 15.83 -0.29
CA ALA A 80 2.06 15.51 0.59
C ALA A 80 2.93 16.74 0.93
N HIS A 81 3.23 17.59 -0.04
CA HIS A 81 3.96 18.85 0.22
C HIS A 81 3.14 19.81 1.11
N ALA A 82 1.83 19.94 0.87
CA ALA A 82 0.97 20.76 1.72
C ALA A 82 0.98 20.26 3.18
N ALA A 83 0.93 18.94 3.36
CA ALA A 83 0.96 18.31 4.69
C ALA A 83 2.28 18.58 5.43
N VAL A 84 3.44 18.53 4.74
CA VAL A 84 4.74 18.88 5.36
C VAL A 84 4.77 20.34 5.84
N ARG A 85 4.16 21.27 5.08
CA ARG A 85 4.08 22.68 5.49
C ARG A 85 3.28 22.88 6.80
N VAL A 86 2.28 22.05 7.06
CA VAL A 86 1.48 22.09 8.30
C VAL A 86 2.33 21.82 9.54
N CYS A 87 3.42 21.06 9.42
CA CYS A 87 4.32 20.75 10.53
C CYS A 87 5.14 21.95 11.04
N ARG A 88 5.07 23.11 10.37
CA ARG A 88 5.71 24.37 10.79
C ARG A 88 7.17 24.24 11.26
N GLY A 89 7.93 23.31 10.66
CA GLY A 89 9.33 23.08 11.00
C GLY A 89 9.59 22.27 12.27
N ASN A 90 8.59 21.67 12.88
CA ASN A 90 8.81 20.77 14.02
C ASN A 90 9.21 19.37 13.51
N ALA A 91 10.48 19.00 13.72
CA ALA A 91 11.03 17.71 13.26
C ALA A 91 10.31 16.50 13.87
N GLY A 92 9.77 16.61 15.09
CA GLY A 92 9.02 15.54 15.74
C GLY A 92 7.65 15.29 15.14
N LEU A 93 7.00 16.35 14.60
CA LEU A 93 5.68 16.23 13.96
C LEU A 93 5.75 15.60 12.56
N ILE A 94 6.87 15.71 11.87
CA ILE A 94 7.00 15.24 10.48
C ILE A 94 6.71 13.74 10.35
N PRO A 95 7.32 12.82 11.13
CA PRO A 95 7.00 11.39 11.03
C PRO A 95 5.54 11.05 11.35
N VAL A 96 4.96 11.73 12.34
CA VAL A 96 3.55 11.56 12.72
C VAL A 96 2.64 11.98 11.58
N MET A 97 2.95 13.10 10.94
CA MET A 97 2.20 13.58 9.80
C MET A 97 2.29 12.63 8.60
N PHE A 98 3.47 12.05 8.32
CA PHE A 98 3.62 11.03 7.27
C PHE A 98 2.85 9.75 7.60
N PHE A 99 2.74 9.35 8.86
CA PHE A 99 1.88 8.25 9.28
C PHE A 99 0.40 8.55 8.96
N VAL A 100 -0.09 9.71 9.39
CA VAL A 100 -1.50 10.13 9.16
C VAL A 100 -1.78 10.24 7.67
N LEU A 101 -0.88 10.87 6.91
CA LEU A 101 -1.01 11.01 5.46
C LEU A 101 -1.05 9.65 4.76
N GLY A 102 -0.15 8.74 5.15
CA GLY A 102 -0.13 7.37 4.64
C GLY A 102 -1.43 6.62 4.94
N CYS A 103 -1.94 6.74 6.16
CA CYS A 103 -3.21 6.15 6.56
C CYS A 103 -4.38 6.69 5.73
N VAL A 104 -4.49 8.01 5.59
CA VAL A 104 -5.58 8.65 4.84
C VAL A 104 -5.53 8.28 3.36
N ILE A 105 -4.36 8.43 2.71
CA ILE A 105 -4.23 8.12 1.29
C ILE A 105 -4.51 6.64 1.03
N ALA A 106 -3.92 5.72 1.80
CA ALA A 106 -4.14 4.28 1.63
C ALA A 106 -5.61 3.89 1.84
N SER A 107 -6.32 4.58 2.75
CA SER A 107 -7.74 4.34 3.03
C SER A 107 -8.66 4.84 1.94
N LEU A 108 -8.25 5.86 1.17
CA LEU A 108 -9.07 6.46 0.10
C LEU A 108 -9.11 5.62 -1.18
N GLY A 109 -8.20 4.65 -1.34
CA GLY A 109 -8.30 3.74 -2.47
C GLY A 109 -6.99 3.25 -3.12
N PRO A 110 -5.85 3.98 -3.14
CA PRO A 110 -4.61 3.49 -3.78
C PRO A 110 -4.08 2.21 -3.14
N GLY A 111 -4.48 1.97 -1.89
CA GLY A 111 -3.96 0.85 -1.09
C GLY A 111 -2.57 1.13 -0.53
N ASN A 112 -2.10 0.18 0.27
CA ASN A 112 -0.86 0.30 1.02
C ASN A 112 0.40 0.36 0.14
N VAL A 113 0.48 -0.48 -0.90
CA VAL A 113 1.68 -0.61 -1.74
C VAL A 113 1.94 0.68 -2.53
N ALA A 114 0.91 1.18 -3.24
CA ALA A 114 1.02 2.41 -4.03
C ALA A 114 1.29 3.63 -3.13
N THR A 115 0.61 3.71 -1.99
CA THR A 115 0.83 4.79 -1.00
C THR A 115 2.25 4.77 -0.44
N ALA A 116 2.76 3.60 -0.05
CA ALA A 116 4.12 3.46 0.45
C ALA A 116 5.16 3.82 -0.62
N ALA A 117 4.99 3.32 -1.85
CA ALA A 117 5.90 3.61 -2.96
C ALA A 117 5.98 5.10 -3.29
N MET A 118 4.86 5.82 -3.16
CA MET A 118 4.80 7.26 -3.39
C MET A 118 5.38 8.07 -2.22
N LEU A 119 4.98 7.76 -0.99
CA LEU A 119 5.37 8.56 0.18
C LEU A 119 6.79 8.29 0.66
N ALA A 120 7.31 7.05 0.51
CA ALA A 120 8.61 6.69 1.06
C ALA A 120 9.78 7.53 0.49
N PRO A 121 9.93 7.75 -0.82
CA PRO A 121 11.01 8.57 -1.35
C PRO A 121 10.97 10.00 -0.82
N MET A 122 9.76 10.60 -0.77
CA MET A 122 9.57 11.95 -0.25
C MET A 122 9.86 12.03 1.25
N ALA A 123 9.35 11.07 2.03
CA ALA A 123 9.57 11.01 3.46
C ALA A 123 11.07 10.85 3.79
N MET A 124 11.79 10.02 3.03
CA MET A 124 13.23 9.84 3.21
C MET A 124 14.02 11.12 2.85
N ALA A 125 13.63 11.82 1.79
CA ALA A 125 14.24 13.10 1.43
C ALA A 125 14.03 14.17 2.53
N VAL A 126 12.81 14.23 3.10
CA VAL A 126 12.49 15.13 4.23
C VAL A 126 13.25 14.71 5.49
N ALA A 127 13.34 13.42 5.79
CA ALA A 127 14.06 12.87 6.93
C ALA A 127 15.55 13.28 6.88
N ALA A 128 16.18 13.15 5.72
CA ALA A 128 17.58 13.55 5.53
C ALA A 128 17.80 15.04 5.80
N ARG A 129 16.87 15.90 5.32
CA ARG A 129 16.97 17.36 5.55
C ARG A 129 16.68 17.76 7.00
N ALA A 130 15.76 17.06 7.65
CA ALA A 130 15.34 17.35 9.03
C ALA A 130 16.18 16.61 10.10
N SER A 131 17.22 15.88 9.69
CA SER A 131 18.06 15.05 10.57
C SER A 131 17.23 14.04 11.39
N ILE A 132 16.16 13.51 10.79
CA ILE A 132 15.33 12.47 11.38
C ILE A 132 15.94 11.10 11.05
N PRO A 133 16.05 10.16 12.03
CA PRO A 133 16.56 8.83 11.75
C PRO A 133 15.75 8.15 10.62
N PRO A 134 16.41 7.67 9.55
CA PRO A 134 15.70 7.08 8.40
C PRO A 134 14.81 5.89 8.77
N PHE A 135 15.26 5.08 9.71
CA PHE A 135 14.51 3.90 10.17
C PHE A 135 13.20 4.30 10.88
N LEU A 136 13.25 5.36 11.70
CA LEU A 136 12.04 5.91 12.34
C LEU A 136 11.04 6.38 11.29
N MET A 137 11.51 7.13 10.29
CA MET A 137 10.65 7.60 9.21
C MET A 137 10.06 6.44 8.40
N ALA A 138 10.86 5.41 8.09
CA ALA A 138 10.40 4.22 7.37
C ALA A 138 9.29 3.47 8.13
N ILE A 139 9.44 3.29 9.45
CA ILE A 139 8.41 2.68 10.30
C ILE A 139 7.11 3.49 10.26
N MET A 140 7.19 4.80 10.38
CA MET A 140 6.01 5.66 10.39
C MET A 140 5.27 5.65 9.05
N VAL A 141 5.99 5.77 7.93
CA VAL A 141 5.40 5.72 6.58
C VAL A 141 4.83 4.33 6.27
N GLY A 142 5.59 3.28 6.55
CA GLY A 142 5.18 1.91 6.26
C GLY A 142 3.92 1.51 7.04
N ASN A 143 3.92 1.75 8.36
CA ASN A 143 2.74 1.46 9.18
C ASN A 143 1.57 2.40 8.87
N GLY A 144 1.82 3.67 8.52
CA GLY A 144 0.78 4.58 8.05
C GLY A 144 0.06 4.05 6.81
N ALA A 145 0.82 3.64 5.79
CA ALA A 145 0.24 3.02 4.59
C ALA A 145 -0.50 1.71 4.90
N GLN A 146 0.06 0.85 5.76
CA GLN A 146 -0.57 -0.42 6.14
C GLN A 146 -1.82 -0.24 6.99
N SER A 147 -1.89 0.80 7.82
CA SER A 147 -3.07 1.08 8.64
C SER A 147 -4.32 1.34 7.81
N GLY A 148 -4.16 1.93 6.61
CA GLY A 148 -5.24 2.17 5.67
C GLY A 148 -5.59 0.97 4.75
N ALA A 149 -4.79 -0.09 4.75
CA ALA A 149 -4.87 -1.18 3.77
C ALA A 149 -6.22 -1.92 3.76
N LEU A 150 -6.84 -2.10 4.92
CA LEU A 150 -8.11 -2.83 5.07
C LEU A 150 -9.34 -1.92 4.99
N SER A 151 -9.20 -0.68 4.52
CA SER A 151 -10.36 0.16 4.20
C SER A 151 -11.27 -0.55 3.20
N PRO A 152 -12.60 -0.49 3.36
CA PRO A 152 -13.54 -1.12 2.41
C PRO A 152 -13.42 -0.64 0.97
N VAL A 153 -12.74 0.50 0.75
CA VAL A 153 -12.51 1.10 -0.58
C VAL A 153 -11.13 0.74 -1.13
N ALA A 154 -10.20 0.31 -0.27
CA ALA A 154 -8.85 -0.07 -0.68
C ALA A 154 -8.82 -1.47 -1.31
N PRO A 155 -7.93 -1.75 -2.26
CA PRO A 155 -7.83 -3.03 -2.95
C PRO A 155 -7.77 -4.24 -2.01
N THR A 156 -6.91 -4.17 -0.99
CA THR A 156 -6.77 -5.25 -0.01
C THR A 156 -8.03 -5.42 0.85
N GLY A 157 -8.67 -4.30 1.24
CA GLY A 157 -9.92 -4.32 1.99
C GLY A 157 -11.06 -4.96 1.19
N ILE A 158 -11.19 -4.64 -0.11
CA ILE A 158 -12.20 -5.23 -1.00
C ILE A 158 -12.01 -6.76 -1.09
N ILE A 159 -10.77 -7.23 -1.22
CA ILE A 159 -10.48 -8.68 -1.25
C ILE A 159 -10.87 -9.33 0.07
N VAL A 160 -10.48 -8.74 1.19
CA VAL A 160 -10.76 -9.28 2.53
C VAL A 160 -12.27 -9.32 2.79
N THR A 161 -13.00 -8.24 2.47
CA THR A 161 -14.46 -8.18 2.57
C THR A 161 -15.12 -9.29 1.75
N GLY A 162 -14.72 -9.45 0.49
CA GLY A 162 -15.29 -10.51 -0.37
C GLY A 162 -15.00 -11.93 0.12
N LEU A 163 -13.88 -12.15 0.82
CA LEU A 163 -13.59 -13.43 1.47
C LEU A 163 -14.40 -13.62 2.74
N MET A 164 -14.55 -12.57 3.54
CA MET A 164 -15.37 -12.61 4.77
C MET A 164 -16.83 -12.93 4.45
N ASP A 165 -17.40 -12.35 3.40
CA ASP A 165 -18.75 -12.64 2.95
C ASP A 165 -18.93 -14.12 2.57
N LYS A 166 -17.95 -14.70 1.87
CA LYS A 166 -17.98 -16.12 1.46
C LYS A 166 -17.98 -17.09 2.65
N ILE A 167 -17.40 -16.71 3.77
CA ILE A 167 -17.34 -17.55 4.98
C ILE A 167 -18.40 -17.17 6.03
N GLY A 168 -19.35 -16.30 5.67
CA GLY A 168 -20.44 -15.89 6.56
C GLY A 168 -20.06 -14.87 7.64
N LEU A 169 -18.95 -14.17 7.48
CA LEU A 169 -18.47 -13.11 8.38
C LEU A 169 -18.72 -11.70 7.81
N GLY A 170 -19.70 -11.53 6.94
CA GLY A 170 -20.16 -10.23 6.47
C GLY A 170 -20.63 -9.34 7.63
N GLY A 171 -20.41 -8.02 7.52
CA GLY A 171 -20.77 -7.03 8.53
C GLY A 171 -19.68 -6.72 9.57
N TYR A 172 -18.52 -7.38 9.48
CA TYR A 172 -17.38 -7.10 10.37
C TYR A 172 -16.27 -6.26 9.71
N GLU A 173 -16.50 -5.75 8.51
CA GLU A 173 -15.50 -5.04 7.69
C GLU A 173 -14.92 -3.84 8.41
N LEU A 174 -15.79 -3.01 8.99
CA LEU A 174 -15.37 -1.81 9.72
C LEU A 174 -14.59 -2.16 11.00
N ARG A 175 -14.97 -3.24 11.69
CA ARG A 175 -14.23 -3.72 12.88
C ARG A 175 -12.85 -4.22 12.49
N THR A 176 -12.73 -4.95 11.39
CA THR A 176 -11.47 -5.46 10.85
C THR A 176 -10.56 -4.29 10.45
N TYR A 177 -11.12 -3.30 9.75
CA TYR A 177 -10.39 -2.07 9.40
C TYR A 177 -9.93 -1.31 10.66
N ALA A 178 -10.81 -1.09 11.63
CA ALA A 178 -10.46 -0.38 12.87
C ALA A 178 -9.39 -1.14 13.68
N ALA A 179 -9.49 -2.46 13.78
CA ALA A 179 -8.48 -3.28 14.46
C ALA A 179 -7.11 -3.19 13.78
N ASN A 180 -7.08 -3.25 12.44
CA ASN A 180 -5.86 -3.08 11.65
C ASN A 180 -5.23 -1.69 11.87
N LEU A 181 -6.05 -0.64 11.83
CA LEU A 181 -5.61 0.74 12.07
C LEU A 181 -4.98 0.89 13.46
N VAL A 182 -5.66 0.38 14.49
CA VAL A 182 -5.16 0.44 15.88
C VAL A 182 -3.87 -0.36 16.03
N ALA A 183 -3.78 -1.56 15.46
CA ALA A 183 -2.59 -2.39 15.55
C ALA A 183 -1.38 -1.69 14.93
N HIS A 184 -1.52 -1.15 13.72
CA HIS A 184 -0.44 -0.41 13.06
C HIS A 184 -0.11 0.91 13.74
N ALA A 185 -1.09 1.59 14.33
CA ALA A 185 -0.85 2.78 15.15
C ALA A 185 -0.01 2.44 16.39
N ILE A 186 -0.34 1.36 17.11
CA ILE A 186 0.44 0.91 18.27
C ILE A 186 1.89 0.61 17.88
N ILE A 187 2.11 -0.11 16.78
CA ILE A 187 3.46 -0.44 16.29
C ILE A 187 4.21 0.83 15.88
N ALA A 188 3.58 1.73 15.11
CA ALA A 188 4.19 2.96 14.64
C ALA A 188 4.58 3.88 15.80
N PHE A 189 3.64 4.18 16.69
CA PHE A 189 3.88 5.08 17.81
C PHE A 189 4.76 4.44 18.89
N GLY A 190 4.65 3.14 19.11
CA GLY A 190 5.60 2.38 19.95
C GLY A 190 7.02 2.48 19.41
N GLY A 191 7.23 2.21 18.12
CA GLY A 191 8.52 2.38 17.45
C GLY A 191 9.00 3.84 17.48
N TYR A 192 8.10 4.80 17.26
CA TYR A 192 8.41 6.22 17.35
C TYR A 192 8.97 6.59 18.73
N LEU A 193 8.35 6.14 19.81
CA LEU A 193 8.80 6.44 21.18
C LEU A 193 10.12 5.73 21.49
N LEU A 194 10.26 4.45 21.13
CA LEU A 194 11.46 3.65 21.37
C LEU A 194 12.69 4.19 20.61
N LEU A 195 12.50 4.70 19.41
CA LEU A 195 13.58 5.25 18.58
C LEU A 195 13.88 6.73 18.90
N GLY A 196 13.33 7.25 19.98
CA GLY A 196 13.63 8.59 20.46
C GLY A 196 12.89 9.71 19.70
N GLY A 197 11.79 9.39 19.01
CA GLY A 197 10.95 10.39 18.31
C GLY A 197 10.49 11.53 19.20
N ALA A 198 10.23 11.26 20.48
CA ALA A 198 9.88 12.30 21.47
C ALA A 198 10.99 13.36 21.65
N ARG A 199 12.25 13.03 21.43
CA ARG A 199 13.36 13.99 21.49
C ARG A 199 13.36 14.95 20.31
N LEU A 200 12.81 14.53 19.16
CA LEU A 200 12.72 15.35 17.95
C LEU A 200 11.78 16.56 18.10
N PHE A 201 10.83 16.52 19.04
CA PHE A 201 9.97 17.69 19.34
C PHE A 201 10.75 18.90 19.85
N ARG A 202 11.95 18.67 20.39
CA ARG A 202 12.85 19.75 20.86
C ARG A 202 13.73 20.35 19.75
N HIS A 203 13.75 19.69 18.58
CA HIS A 203 14.49 20.17 17.41
C HIS A 203 13.55 20.87 16.45
N SER A 204 13.75 22.17 16.27
CA SER A 204 13.08 22.95 15.24
C SER A 204 13.84 22.82 13.93
N TYR A 205 13.16 22.35 12.88
CA TYR A 205 13.67 22.38 11.53
C TYR A 205 13.35 23.75 10.92
N GLY A 206 14.38 24.56 10.72
CA GLY A 206 14.27 25.85 10.04
C GLY A 206 14.05 25.70 8.54
N GLY A 207 12.89 25.16 8.16
CA GLY A 207 12.48 24.98 6.77
C GLY A 207 11.83 26.22 6.15
N GLY A 208 12.43 27.38 6.39
CA GLY A 208 12.13 28.58 5.64
C GLY A 208 13.22 28.83 4.60
N GLU A 209 12.85 28.93 3.34
CA GLU A 209 13.72 29.30 2.20
C GLU A 209 14.63 28.21 1.62
N SER A 210 14.09 27.35 0.81
CA SER A 210 14.76 26.78 -0.39
C SER A 210 13.82 25.85 -1.18
N ALA A 211 12.52 26.19 -1.32
CA ALA A 211 11.62 25.47 -2.21
C ALA A 211 11.65 26.02 -3.66
N ASP A 212 12.51 27.03 -3.95
CA ASP A 212 12.65 27.65 -5.26
C ASP A 212 14.11 27.56 -5.75
N GLN A 213 14.60 26.34 -5.96
CA GLN A 213 15.70 26.18 -6.92
C GLN A 213 15.20 25.30 -8.06
N PRO A 214 14.98 25.90 -9.25
CA PRO A 214 14.74 25.12 -10.45
C PRO A 214 16.01 24.35 -10.79
N CYS A 215 15.96 23.03 -10.60
CA CYS A 215 16.94 22.11 -11.15
C CYS A 215 16.75 22.13 -12.66
N CYS A 216 17.58 22.87 -13.39
CA CYS A 216 18.03 22.66 -14.77
C CYS A 216 18.66 23.96 -15.31
N ARG A 217 20.00 24.08 -15.18
CA ARG A 217 20.76 24.80 -16.21
C ARG A 217 21.25 23.74 -17.21
N PRO A 218 20.85 23.82 -18.48
CA PRO A 218 21.53 23.08 -19.53
C PRO A 218 22.89 23.73 -19.84
N LEU A 219 23.92 22.90 -20.00
CA LEU A 219 25.14 23.25 -20.70
C LEU A 219 24.89 23.28 -22.20
#